data_e5ac048b1eea04df4a39e57269e8a17a
#
_entry.id   e5ac048b1eea04df4a39e57269e8a17a
#
_cell.length_a   1.000
_cell.length_b   1.000
_cell.length_c   1.000
_cell.angle_alpha   90.00
_cell.angle_beta   90.00
_cell.angle_gamma   90.00
#
_symmetry.space_group_name_H-M   'P 1'
#
loop_
_entity.id
_entity.type
_entity.pdbx_description
1 polymer ?
#
loop_
_entity_poly.entity_id
_entity_poly.type
_entity_poly.pdbx_seq_one_letter_code
_entity_poly.pdbx_strand_id
1 'polypeptide(L)'
;MPRKKIVLIIVEGPSDQEALGAVLSNLYPSDQIYLHIVHGDITTARNITADKIVAEIGKMVKQYAAQNHFKKSDFKEIVHITDTDGAFISAENVVELLERDADEKVIYTTTEIQAENVKSIRKRNEQKSSNLNKLLGCSQIWDIPYHVFYMSCNLDHVLHNKLGSTDEEKEQDAYVFAKKYHRATKDFCDFMIHSDFSVVENYDYRSSWNYIKEELHSCLLYTSPSPRD
;
A
#
# COMPACT_ATOMS: atom_id res chain seq x y z
N MET A 1 -6.37 -33.61 10.15
CA MET A 1 -6.14 -32.58 9.11
C MET A 1 -5.16 -31.55 9.65
N PRO A 2 -4.19 -31.08 8.88
CA PRO A 2 -3.32 -29.99 9.32
C PRO A 2 -4.17 -28.77 9.65
N ARG A 3 -3.84 -28.07 10.74
CA ARG A 3 -4.53 -26.83 11.12
C ARG A 3 -4.26 -25.75 10.06
N LYS A 4 -5.29 -25.07 9.59
CA LYS A 4 -5.13 -23.93 8.66
C LYS A 4 -4.24 -22.88 9.28
N LYS A 5 -3.42 -22.26 8.45
CA LYS A 5 -2.52 -21.16 8.84
C LYS A 5 -3.13 -19.82 8.46
N ILE A 6 -2.71 -18.78 9.16
CA ILE A 6 -3.17 -17.41 8.94
C ILE A 6 -2.18 -16.68 8.06
N VAL A 7 -2.66 -16.07 6.98
CA VAL A 7 -1.97 -14.97 6.29
C VAL A 7 -2.63 -13.68 6.76
N LEU A 8 -1.88 -12.85 7.45
CA LEU A 8 -2.34 -11.55 7.93
C LEU A 8 -1.94 -10.49 6.90
N ILE A 9 -2.94 -9.84 6.30
CA ILE A 9 -2.71 -8.73 5.37
C ILE A 9 -3.00 -7.43 6.11
N ILE A 10 -2.07 -6.50 6.05
CA ILE A 10 -2.19 -5.14 6.58
C ILE A 10 -2.34 -4.21 5.38
N VAL A 11 -3.37 -3.37 5.39
CA VAL A 11 -3.63 -2.31 4.40
C VAL A 11 -3.76 -0.96 5.11
N GLU A 12 -3.71 0.16 4.40
CA GLU A 12 -3.74 1.49 5.04
C GLU A 12 -5.15 1.90 5.48
N GLY A 13 -6.16 1.62 4.68
CA GLY A 13 -7.53 2.09 4.92
C GLY A 13 -8.64 1.04 4.86
N PRO A 14 -9.85 1.40 5.31
CA PRO A 14 -11.03 0.54 5.19
C PRO A 14 -11.43 0.27 3.74
N SER A 15 -11.33 1.26 2.85
CA SER A 15 -11.60 1.12 1.42
C SER A 15 -10.67 0.10 0.76
N ASP A 16 -9.37 0.09 1.15
CA ASP A 16 -8.42 -0.89 0.67
C ASP A 16 -8.79 -2.31 1.11
N GLN A 17 -9.24 -2.44 2.35
CA GLN A 17 -9.74 -3.71 2.87
C GLN A 17 -10.96 -4.20 2.09
N GLU A 18 -11.88 -3.32 1.74
CA GLU A 18 -13.07 -3.65 0.95
C GLU A 18 -12.70 -4.03 -0.48
N ALA A 19 -11.89 -3.22 -1.15
CA ALA A 19 -11.50 -3.44 -2.54
C ALA A 19 -10.74 -4.75 -2.72
N LEU A 20 -9.76 -5.05 -1.87
CA LEU A 20 -8.87 -6.19 -2.02
C LEU A 20 -9.34 -7.45 -1.31
N GLY A 21 -10.16 -7.31 -0.26
CA GLY A 21 -10.48 -8.42 0.66
C GLY A 21 -11.10 -9.63 -0.02
N ALA A 22 -12.13 -9.42 -0.82
CA ALA A 22 -12.83 -10.50 -1.50
C ALA A 22 -11.92 -11.19 -2.55
N VAL A 23 -11.13 -10.41 -3.27
CA VAL A 23 -10.25 -10.92 -4.33
C VAL A 23 -9.09 -11.71 -3.73
N LEU A 24 -8.41 -11.15 -2.74
CA LEU A 24 -7.28 -11.80 -2.08
C LEU A 24 -7.70 -13.09 -1.38
N SER A 25 -8.91 -13.12 -0.81
CA SER A 25 -9.46 -14.34 -0.21
C SER A 25 -9.61 -15.50 -1.20
N ASN A 26 -9.80 -15.20 -2.48
CA ASN A 26 -9.91 -16.20 -3.54
C ASN A 26 -8.55 -16.61 -4.14
N LEU A 27 -7.49 -15.85 -3.89
CA LEU A 27 -6.14 -16.20 -4.34
C LEU A 27 -5.49 -17.28 -3.47
N TYR A 28 -5.93 -17.42 -2.22
CA TYR A 28 -5.38 -18.40 -1.29
C TYR A 28 -6.24 -19.65 -1.21
N PRO A 29 -5.64 -20.86 -1.11
CA PRO A 29 -6.39 -22.11 -0.94
C PRO A 29 -7.11 -22.10 0.42
N SER A 30 -8.43 -21.98 0.37
CA SER A 30 -9.30 -21.82 1.56
C SER A 30 -9.30 -23.04 2.49
N ASP A 31 -8.83 -24.20 2.04
CA ASP A 31 -8.67 -25.41 2.83
C ASP A 31 -7.40 -25.38 3.73
N GLN A 32 -6.42 -24.54 3.38
CA GLN A 32 -5.12 -24.46 4.09
C GLN A 32 -4.87 -23.11 4.75
N ILE A 33 -5.50 -22.05 4.28
CA ILE A 33 -5.22 -20.67 4.68
C ILE A 33 -6.50 -20.00 5.18
N TYR A 34 -6.37 -19.25 6.28
CA TYR A 34 -7.27 -18.20 6.68
C TYR A 34 -6.63 -16.87 6.32
N LEU A 35 -7.33 -16.08 5.50
CA LEU A 35 -6.92 -14.72 5.21
C LEU A 35 -7.60 -13.78 6.21
N HIS A 36 -6.80 -12.98 6.89
CA HIS A 36 -7.28 -11.91 7.77
C HIS A 36 -6.71 -10.59 7.28
N ILE A 37 -7.57 -9.60 7.10
CA ILE A 37 -7.18 -8.27 6.66
C ILE A 37 -7.45 -7.29 7.79
N VAL A 38 -6.47 -6.46 8.08
CA VAL A 38 -6.55 -5.36 9.05
C VAL A 38 -6.08 -4.08 8.38
N HIS A 39 -6.60 -2.95 8.80
CA HIS A 39 -6.16 -1.65 8.30
C HIS A 39 -5.50 -0.81 9.39
N GLY A 40 -4.61 0.08 8.96
CA GLY A 40 -3.95 1.05 9.83
C GLY A 40 -2.77 1.70 9.11
N ASP A 41 -2.90 2.99 8.81
CA ASP A 41 -1.79 3.79 8.30
C ASP A 41 -0.74 3.97 9.40
N ILE A 42 0.24 3.08 9.40
CA ILE A 42 1.34 3.11 10.36
C ILE A 42 2.58 3.82 9.79
N THR A 43 2.66 3.95 8.47
CA THR A 43 3.86 4.47 7.80
C THR A 43 3.99 5.97 7.93
N THR A 44 2.86 6.70 8.07
CA THR A 44 2.82 8.15 8.28
C THR A 44 2.34 8.55 9.68
N ALA A 45 1.99 7.57 10.52
CA ALA A 45 1.45 7.82 11.85
C ALA A 45 2.39 8.70 12.70
N ARG A 46 1.79 9.64 13.43
CA ARG A 46 2.53 10.62 14.25
C ARG A 46 3.46 9.92 15.24
N ASN A 47 4.72 10.36 15.30
CA ASN A 47 5.77 9.84 16.18
C ASN A 47 6.24 8.40 15.90
N ILE A 48 5.85 7.79 14.78
CA ILE A 48 6.39 6.52 14.33
C ILE A 48 7.54 6.79 13.35
N THR A 49 8.73 6.52 13.81
CA THR A 49 10.00 6.69 13.08
C THR A 49 10.58 5.34 12.68
N ALA A 50 11.56 5.32 11.80
CA ALA A 50 12.15 4.10 11.26
C ALA A 50 12.72 3.14 12.33
N ASP A 51 13.17 3.66 13.46
CA ASP A 51 13.62 2.86 14.60
C ASP A 51 12.47 2.17 15.37
N LYS A 52 11.25 2.69 15.25
CA LYS A 52 10.07 2.20 15.99
C LYS A 52 9.11 1.39 15.14
N ILE A 53 9.04 1.61 13.82
CA ILE A 53 7.97 1.10 12.97
C ILE A 53 7.82 -0.42 13.03
N VAL A 54 8.93 -1.18 13.04
CA VAL A 54 8.90 -2.65 13.14
C VAL A 54 8.27 -3.11 14.46
N ALA A 55 8.60 -2.41 15.56
CA ALA A 55 8.03 -2.72 16.86
C ALA A 55 6.54 -2.35 16.94
N GLU A 56 6.12 -1.25 16.31
CA GLU A 56 4.71 -0.83 16.28
C GLU A 56 3.85 -1.80 15.45
N ILE A 57 4.33 -2.25 14.27
CA ILE A 57 3.66 -3.31 13.52
C ILE A 57 3.61 -4.59 14.37
N GLY A 58 4.69 -4.93 15.06
CA GLY A 58 4.72 -6.08 15.96
C GLY A 58 3.70 -5.99 17.10
N LYS A 59 3.44 -4.80 17.65
CA LYS A 59 2.38 -4.57 18.64
C LYS A 59 0.99 -4.78 18.03
N MET A 60 0.74 -4.21 16.83
CA MET A 60 -0.52 -4.38 16.11
C MET A 60 -0.82 -5.86 15.88
N VAL A 61 0.14 -6.62 15.36
CA VAL A 61 -0.01 -8.07 15.10
C VAL A 61 -0.28 -8.85 16.39
N LYS A 62 0.41 -8.53 17.48
CA LYS A 62 0.21 -9.19 18.78
C LYS A 62 -1.16 -8.85 19.37
N GLN A 63 -1.61 -7.61 19.27
CA GLN A 63 -2.94 -7.20 19.72
C GLN A 63 -4.02 -7.94 18.93
N TYR A 64 -3.91 -7.96 17.60
CA TYR A 64 -4.81 -8.71 16.74
C TYR A 64 -4.86 -10.21 17.11
N ALA A 65 -3.70 -10.82 17.30
CA ALA A 65 -3.60 -12.22 17.70
C ALA A 65 -4.28 -12.47 19.06
N ALA A 66 -4.07 -11.59 20.06
CA ALA A 66 -4.69 -11.71 21.38
C ALA A 66 -6.21 -11.55 21.31
N GLN A 67 -6.72 -10.60 20.56
CA GLN A 67 -8.18 -10.36 20.38
C GLN A 67 -8.89 -11.55 19.73
N ASN A 68 -8.20 -12.27 18.84
CA ASN A 68 -8.75 -13.41 18.11
C ASN A 68 -8.32 -14.76 18.69
N HIS A 69 -7.66 -14.78 19.84
CA HIS A 69 -7.16 -15.99 20.51
C HIS A 69 -6.17 -16.83 19.66
N PHE A 70 -5.41 -16.16 18.78
CA PHE A 70 -4.39 -16.79 17.96
C PHE A 70 -3.03 -16.85 18.68
N LYS A 71 -2.27 -17.91 18.39
CA LYS A 71 -0.88 -18.05 18.78
C LYS A 71 0.04 -17.62 17.63
N LYS A 72 1.27 -17.23 17.93
CA LYS A 72 2.28 -16.96 16.90
C LYS A 72 2.40 -18.10 15.88
N SER A 73 2.35 -19.34 16.33
CA SER A 73 2.43 -20.53 15.49
C SER A 73 1.25 -20.71 14.52
N ASP A 74 0.17 -19.98 14.69
CA ASP A 74 -0.98 -20.04 13.79
C ASP A 74 -0.74 -19.22 12.51
N PHE A 75 0.16 -18.24 12.55
CA PHE A 75 0.49 -17.40 11.42
C PHE A 75 1.46 -18.11 10.45
N LYS A 76 1.22 -17.93 9.15
CA LYS A 76 2.11 -18.32 8.07
C LYS A 76 3.03 -17.15 7.70
N GLU A 77 2.43 -16.00 7.46
CA GLU A 77 3.12 -14.79 7.04
C GLU A 77 2.30 -13.53 7.32
N ILE A 78 2.96 -12.39 7.28
CA ILE A 78 2.39 -11.04 7.31
C ILE A 78 2.71 -10.39 5.98
N VAL A 79 1.68 -9.96 5.27
CA VAL A 79 1.76 -9.19 4.02
C VAL A 79 1.30 -7.77 4.32
N HIS A 80 2.14 -6.79 4.08
CA HIS A 80 1.82 -5.37 4.28
C HIS A 80 1.73 -4.69 2.92
N ILE A 81 0.57 -4.17 2.57
CA ILE A 81 0.34 -3.39 1.37
C ILE A 81 0.19 -1.94 1.81
N THR A 82 1.06 -1.08 1.32
CA THR A 82 1.14 0.33 1.72
C THR A 82 1.10 1.24 0.51
N ASP A 83 0.51 2.40 0.64
CA ASP A 83 0.59 3.46 -0.33
C ASP A 83 2.00 4.08 -0.32
N THR A 84 2.49 4.56 -1.43
CA THR A 84 3.75 5.32 -1.46
C THR A 84 3.52 6.79 -1.16
N ASP A 85 2.33 7.31 -1.43
CA ASP A 85 2.04 8.76 -1.38
C ASP A 85 3.14 9.55 -2.11
N GLY A 86 3.77 10.49 -1.43
CA GLY A 86 4.93 11.23 -1.92
C GLY A 86 6.27 10.68 -1.41
N ALA A 87 6.33 9.46 -0.88
CA ALA A 87 7.60 8.84 -0.51
C ALA A 87 8.54 8.76 -1.72
N PHE A 88 9.82 9.03 -1.52
CA PHE A 88 10.87 9.06 -2.55
C PHE A 88 10.77 10.21 -3.56
N ILE A 89 9.74 11.06 -3.51
CA ILE A 89 9.68 12.28 -4.32
C ILE A 89 10.64 13.34 -3.74
N SER A 90 11.42 13.95 -4.62
CA SER A 90 12.35 15.02 -4.24
C SER A 90 11.60 16.19 -3.59
N ALA A 91 12.21 16.80 -2.56
CA ALA A 91 11.62 17.92 -1.87
C ALA A 91 11.34 19.13 -2.78
N GLU A 92 12.08 19.29 -3.86
CA GLU A 92 11.86 20.35 -4.87
C GLU A 92 10.60 20.16 -5.69
N ASN A 93 10.14 18.91 -5.88
CA ASN A 93 8.87 18.59 -6.53
C ASN A 93 7.65 18.70 -5.60
N VAL A 94 7.82 19.15 -4.37
CA VAL A 94 6.71 19.51 -3.48
C VAL A 94 6.63 21.03 -3.43
N VAL A 95 5.61 21.61 -4.05
CA VAL A 95 5.45 23.04 -4.27
C VAL A 95 4.20 23.59 -3.58
N GLU A 96 4.08 24.91 -3.52
CA GLU A 96 2.93 25.57 -2.93
C GLU A 96 1.71 25.46 -3.85
N LEU A 97 0.56 25.14 -3.28
CA LEU A 97 -0.73 25.11 -3.97
C LEU A 97 -1.17 26.56 -4.23
N LEU A 98 -1.18 26.96 -5.52
CA LEU A 98 -1.48 28.34 -5.92
C LEU A 98 -2.96 28.62 -6.08
N GLU A 99 -3.74 27.62 -6.52
CA GLU A 99 -5.20 27.74 -6.72
C GLU A 99 -5.91 27.06 -5.56
N ARG A 100 -6.71 27.85 -4.85
CA ARG A 100 -7.52 27.36 -3.72
C ARG A 100 -8.93 27.03 -4.22
N ASP A 101 -9.10 25.89 -4.86
CA ASP A 101 -10.43 25.30 -4.94
C ASP A 101 -10.68 24.39 -3.74
N ALA A 102 -11.42 24.94 -2.89
CA ALA A 102 -12.25 24.57 -1.76
C ALA A 102 -11.72 23.53 -0.75
N ASP A 103 -11.40 22.28 -1.05
CA ASP A 103 -11.26 21.27 0.00
C ASP A 103 -9.98 20.43 -0.05
N GLU A 104 -9.24 20.44 -1.16
CA GLU A 104 -8.04 19.63 -1.30
C GLU A 104 -6.80 20.35 -0.76
N LYS A 105 -6.21 19.80 0.30
CA LYS A 105 -4.97 20.31 0.92
C LYS A 105 -3.69 19.84 0.23
N VAL A 106 -3.78 18.80 -0.59
CA VAL A 106 -2.67 18.20 -1.34
C VAL A 106 -3.18 17.70 -2.67
N ILE A 107 -2.58 18.15 -3.76
CA ILE A 107 -2.90 17.70 -5.12
C ILE A 107 -1.68 17.02 -5.71
N TYR A 108 -1.88 15.82 -6.23
CA TYR A 108 -0.86 15.07 -6.96
C TYR A 108 -1.02 15.34 -8.46
N THR A 109 0.07 15.73 -9.13
CA THR A 109 0.09 15.94 -10.57
C THR A 109 1.11 15.02 -11.23
N THR A 110 1.26 15.08 -12.53
CA THR A 110 2.26 14.28 -13.26
C THR A 110 3.71 14.74 -13.05
N THR A 111 3.95 15.90 -12.43
CA THR A 111 5.29 16.46 -12.28
C THR A 111 5.63 16.92 -10.87
N GLU A 112 4.62 17.15 -10.01
CA GLU A 112 4.82 17.75 -8.69
C GLU A 112 3.67 17.41 -7.72
N ILE A 113 3.93 17.60 -6.44
CA ILE A 113 2.93 17.54 -5.38
C ILE A 113 2.68 18.98 -4.93
N GLN A 114 1.48 19.48 -5.19
CA GLN A 114 1.06 20.81 -4.74
C GLN A 114 0.44 20.70 -3.35
N ALA A 115 0.85 21.55 -2.42
CA ALA A 115 0.39 21.46 -1.05
C ALA A 115 0.17 22.83 -0.40
N GLU A 116 -0.89 22.97 0.39
CA GLU A 116 -1.11 24.16 1.22
C GLU A 116 0.03 24.35 2.25
N ASN A 117 0.54 23.26 2.82
CA ASN A 117 1.65 23.27 3.75
C ASN A 117 2.81 22.40 3.26
N VAL A 118 3.62 22.97 2.37
CA VAL A 118 4.80 22.33 1.77
C VAL A 118 5.73 21.68 2.80
N LYS A 119 6.01 22.38 3.91
CA LYS A 119 6.92 21.87 4.96
C LYS A 119 6.37 20.62 5.63
N SER A 120 5.06 20.58 5.88
CA SER A 120 4.39 19.42 6.48
C SER A 120 4.44 18.21 5.55
N ILE A 121 4.17 18.43 4.27
CA ILE A 121 4.18 17.35 3.27
C ILE A 121 5.60 16.82 3.04
N ARG A 122 6.60 17.68 2.89
CA ARG A 122 8.01 17.25 2.79
C ARG A 122 8.43 16.38 3.99
N LYS A 123 8.07 16.80 5.20
CA LYS A 123 8.37 16.04 6.41
C LYS A 123 7.65 14.68 6.44
N ARG A 124 6.36 14.65 6.04
CA ARG A 124 5.58 13.39 5.92
C ARG A 124 6.25 12.43 4.93
N ASN A 125 6.60 12.93 3.74
CA ASN A 125 7.22 12.14 2.68
C ASN A 125 8.57 11.57 3.12
N GLU A 126 9.42 12.38 3.79
CA GLU A 126 10.70 11.95 4.35
C GLU A 126 10.51 10.86 5.43
N GLN A 127 9.54 11.05 6.33
CA GLN A 127 9.20 10.06 7.35
C GLN A 127 8.75 8.74 6.70
N LYS A 128 7.84 8.81 5.71
CA LYS A 128 7.33 7.63 5.01
C LYS A 128 8.46 6.90 4.28
N SER A 129 9.32 7.62 3.55
CA SER A 129 10.50 7.04 2.88
C SER A 129 11.42 6.31 3.85
N SER A 130 11.72 6.93 5.00
CA SER A 130 12.57 6.33 6.03
C SER A 130 11.92 5.06 6.61
N ASN A 131 10.62 5.10 6.88
CA ASN A 131 9.85 3.98 7.39
C ASN A 131 9.80 2.83 6.38
N LEU A 132 9.51 3.12 5.10
CA LEU A 132 9.47 2.11 4.04
C LEU A 132 10.83 1.46 3.81
N ASN A 133 11.92 2.25 3.81
CA ASN A 133 13.28 1.70 3.71
C ASN A 133 13.61 0.76 4.87
N LYS A 134 13.15 1.06 6.09
CA LYS A 134 13.31 0.18 7.25
C LYS A 134 12.52 -1.11 7.09
N LEU A 135 11.27 -1.03 6.62
CA LEU A 135 10.41 -2.19 6.42
C LEU A 135 10.92 -3.13 5.31
N LEU A 136 11.49 -2.56 4.25
CA LEU A 136 12.12 -3.34 3.18
C LEU A 136 13.29 -4.22 3.66
N GLY A 137 14.02 -3.76 4.67
CA GLY A 137 15.09 -4.52 5.31
C GLY A 137 14.60 -5.53 6.35
N CYS A 138 13.28 -5.61 6.60
CA CYS A 138 12.71 -6.46 7.63
C CYS A 138 12.12 -7.73 7.00
N SER A 139 12.71 -8.88 7.29
CA SER A 139 12.21 -10.18 6.80
C SER A 139 11.22 -10.87 7.75
N GLN A 140 11.13 -10.42 8.99
CA GLN A 140 10.28 -11.03 10.02
C GLN A 140 9.79 -9.99 11.02
N ILE A 141 8.53 -10.12 11.46
CA ILE A 141 7.95 -9.39 12.58
C ILE A 141 7.36 -10.40 13.55
N TRP A 142 7.76 -10.32 14.83
CA TRP A 142 7.38 -11.30 15.86
C TRP A 142 7.76 -12.75 15.46
N ASP A 143 8.90 -12.95 14.79
CA ASP A 143 9.37 -14.20 14.20
C ASP A 143 8.37 -14.83 13.19
N ILE A 144 7.49 -14.02 12.60
CA ILE A 144 6.62 -14.39 11.49
C ILE A 144 7.20 -13.77 10.22
N PRO A 145 7.32 -14.52 9.10
CA PRO A 145 7.75 -13.96 7.82
C PRO A 145 6.96 -12.70 7.46
N TYR A 146 7.65 -11.66 7.02
CA TYR A 146 7.08 -10.36 6.71
C TYR A 146 7.51 -9.88 5.33
N HIS A 147 6.56 -9.41 4.57
CA HIS A 147 6.77 -8.80 3.26
C HIS A 147 5.97 -7.51 3.14
N VAL A 148 6.59 -6.45 2.61
CA VAL A 148 5.93 -5.17 2.32
C VAL A 148 5.83 -4.98 0.82
N PHE A 149 4.64 -4.67 0.34
CA PHE A 149 4.33 -4.31 -1.04
C PHE A 149 3.79 -2.88 -1.09
N TYR A 150 3.85 -2.25 -2.23
CA TYR A 150 3.38 -0.88 -2.39
C TYR A 150 2.31 -0.76 -3.46
N MET A 151 1.47 0.27 -3.30
CA MET A 151 0.66 0.87 -4.36
C MET A 151 1.28 2.21 -4.69
N SER A 152 1.57 2.43 -5.97
CA SER A 152 2.18 3.68 -6.42
C SER A 152 1.19 4.83 -6.26
N CYS A 153 1.62 5.92 -5.63
CA CYS A 153 0.80 6.96 -5.06
C CYS A 153 -0.15 6.42 -3.97
N ASN A 154 -1.29 5.90 -4.35
CA ASN A 154 -2.25 5.25 -3.45
C ASN A 154 -3.08 4.20 -4.22
N LEU A 155 -3.87 3.43 -3.49
CA LEU A 155 -4.69 2.37 -4.06
C LEU A 155 -5.72 2.91 -5.06
N ASP A 156 -6.36 4.05 -4.79
CA ASP A 156 -7.36 4.64 -5.69
C ASP A 156 -6.75 4.97 -7.05
N HIS A 157 -5.52 5.48 -7.05
CA HIS A 157 -4.80 5.77 -8.27
C HIS A 157 -4.50 4.49 -9.08
N VAL A 158 -4.00 3.46 -8.41
CA VAL A 158 -3.68 2.17 -9.04
C VAL A 158 -4.93 1.48 -9.59
N LEU A 159 -6.02 1.43 -8.83
CA LEU A 159 -7.21 0.68 -9.21
C LEU A 159 -8.17 1.45 -10.12
N HIS A 160 -8.22 2.78 -9.98
CA HIS A 160 -9.27 3.61 -10.60
C HIS A 160 -8.73 4.77 -11.43
N ASN A 161 -7.40 4.97 -11.45
CA ASN A 161 -6.74 6.09 -12.12
C ASN A 161 -7.24 7.47 -11.61
N LYS A 162 -7.46 7.57 -10.30
CA LYS A 162 -7.92 8.80 -9.63
C LYS A 162 -6.85 9.30 -8.67
N LEU A 163 -6.44 10.55 -8.81
CA LEU A 163 -5.43 11.19 -7.95
C LEU A 163 -6.03 11.84 -6.70
N GLY A 164 -7.33 12.13 -6.72
CA GLY A 164 -8.10 12.65 -5.60
C GLY A 164 -9.50 12.05 -5.61
N SER A 165 -9.99 11.61 -4.46
CA SER A 165 -11.34 11.06 -4.30
C SER A 165 -11.88 11.43 -2.93
N THR A 166 -13.15 11.77 -2.86
CA THR A 166 -13.85 11.91 -1.59
C THR A 166 -13.99 10.56 -0.89
N ASP A 167 -14.30 10.56 0.40
CA ASP A 167 -14.46 9.30 1.15
C ASP A 167 -15.62 8.46 0.58
N GLU A 168 -16.72 9.10 0.14
CA GLU A 168 -17.84 8.44 -0.52
C GLU A 168 -17.46 7.82 -1.86
N GLU A 169 -16.64 8.52 -2.66
CA GLU A 169 -16.13 7.98 -3.93
C GLU A 169 -15.21 6.79 -3.70
N LYS A 170 -14.34 6.83 -2.69
CA LYS A 170 -13.48 5.71 -2.32
C LYS A 170 -14.25 4.46 -1.93
N GLU A 171 -15.29 4.60 -1.11
CA GLU A 171 -16.17 3.51 -0.72
C GLU A 171 -16.89 2.90 -1.93
N GLN A 172 -17.44 3.76 -2.81
CA GLN A 172 -18.14 3.31 -4.00
C GLN A 172 -17.19 2.60 -4.98
N ASP A 173 -16.02 3.15 -5.21
CA ASP A 173 -15.01 2.58 -6.11
C ASP A 173 -14.48 1.25 -5.57
N ALA A 174 -14.21 1.15 -4.27
CA ALA A 174 -13.83 -0.08 -3.60
C ALA A 174 -14.88 -1.18 -3.76
N TYR A 175 -16.15 -0.85 -3.55
CA TYR A 175 -17.26 -1.79 -3.77
C TYR A 175 -17.34 -2.26 -5.22
N VAL A 176 -17.27 -1.35 -6.20
CA VAL A 176 -17.33 -1.70 -7.62
C VAL A 176 -16.16 -2.60 -8.01
N PHE A 177 -14.96 -2.30 -7.53
CA PHE A 177 -13.77 -3.11 -7.78
C PHE A 177 -13.90 -4.51 -7.18
N ALA A 178 -14.28 -4.60 -5.91
CA ALA A 178 -14.51 -5.87 -5.23
C ALA A 178 -15.55 -6.73 -5.97
N LYS A 179 -16.66 -6.12 -6.39
CA LYS A 179 -17.72 -6.79 -7.16
C LYS A 179 -17.23 -7.31 -8.51
N LYS A 180 -16.39 -6.53 -9.21
CA LYS A 180 -15.83 -6.90 -10.50
C LYS A 180 -14.94 -8.14 -10.41
N TYR A 181 -14.08 -8.19 -9.40
CA TYR A 181 -13.01 -9.19 -9.35
C TYR A 181 -13.22 -10.33 -8.34
N HIS A 182 -14.25 -10.29 -7.48
CA HIS A 182 -14.41 -11.27 -6.41
C HIS A 182 -14.50 -12.74 -6.90
N ARG A 183 -14.94 -12.99 -8.15
CA ARG A 183 -14.98 -14.33 -8.79
C ARG A 183 -14.10 -14.40 -10.02
N ALA A 184 -13.35 -13.37 -10.32
CA ALA A 184 -12.54 -13.23 -11.52
C ALA A 184 -11.06 -13.07 -11.15
N THR A 185 -10.54 -14.01 -10.35
CA THR A 185 -9.17 -13.96 -9.81
C THR A 185 -8.12 -13.89 -10.91
N LYS A 186 -8.33 -14.58 -12.03
CA LYS A 186 -7.42 -14.51 -13.18
C LYS A 186 -7.40 -13.12 -13.78
N ASP A 187 -8.58 -12.52 -14.00
CA ASP A 187 -8.69 -11.19 -14.58
C ASP A 187 -8.08 -10.13 -13.66
N PHE A 188 -8.18 -10.34 -12.33
CA PHE A 188 -7.48 -9.49 -11.36
C PHE A 188 -5.96 -9.63 -11.47
N CYS A 189 -5.43 -10.85 -11.55
CA CYS A 189 -3.99 -11.06 -11.73
C CYS A 189 -3.52 -10.44 -13.06
N ASP A 190 -4.27 -10.65 -14.14
CA ASP A 190 -3.96 -10.08 -15.45
C ASP A 190 -4.01 -8.54 -15.40
N PHE A 191 -4.98 -7.95 -14.69
CA PHE A 191 -5.04 -6.51 -14.44
C PHE A 191 -3.81 -6.01 -13.68
N MET A 192 -3.43 -6.65 -12.58
CA MET A 192 -2.27 -6.24 -11.77
C MET A 192 -0.95 -6.37 -12.53
N ILE A 193 -0.83 -7.34 -13.44
CA ILE A 193 0.40 -7.61 -14.19
C ILE A 193 0.53 -6.73 -15.44
N HIS A 194 -0.57 -6.41 -16.11
CA HIS A 194 -0.57 -5.82 -17.44
C HIS A 194 -1.07 -4.36 -17.48
N SER A 195 -1.41 -3.79 -16.33
CA SER A 195 -1.79 -2.37 -16.23
C SER A 195 -0.58 -1.46 -16.34
N ASP A 196 -0.82 -0.20 -16.75
CA ASP A 196 0.23 0.80 -16.96
C ASP A 196 1.04 1.12 -15.70
N PHE A 197 0.48 0.90 -14.51
CA PHE A 197 1.18 1.03 -13.24
C PHE A 197 2.07 -0.17 -12.89
N SER A 198 2.00 -1.26 -13.63
CA SER A 198 2.76 -2.47 -13.33
C SER A 198 4.23 -2.32 -13.68
N VAL A 199 5.12 -2.53 -12.71
CA VAL A 199 6.58 -2.42 -12.84
C VAL A 199 7.19 -3.81 -13.05
N VAL A 200 6.59 -4.65 -13.87
CA VAL A 200 6.96 -6.08 -13.89
C VAL A 200 7.58 -6.48 -15.22
N GLU A 201 8.84 -6.19 -15.46
CA GLU A 201 9.56 -6.86 -16.53
C GLU A 201 9.99 -8.30 -16.16
N ASN A 202 10.31 -8.58 -14.90
CA ASN A 202 10.84 -9.88 -14.47
C ASN A 202 10.26 -10.44 -13.16
N TYR A 203 9.12 -9.96 -12.69
CA TYR A 203 8.52 -10.36 -11.40
C TYR A 203 9.49 -10.26 -10.20
N ASP A 204 10.49 -9.40 -10.28
CA ASP A 204 11.50 -9.23 -9.23
C ASP A 204 11.08 -8.15 -8.23
N TYR A 205 10.75 -8.60 -7.04
CA TYR A 205 10.38 -7.77 -5.90
C TYR A 205 11.40 -6.64 -5.61
N ARG A 206 12.69 -6.94 -5.69
CA ARG A 206 13.75 -5.95 -5.39
C ARG A 206 13.84 -4.90 -6.48
N SER A 207 13.76 -5.30 -7.73
CA SER A 207 13.83 -4.39 -8.88
C SER A 207 12.63 -3.44 -8.89
N SER A 208 11.42 -3.90 -8.54
CA SER A 208 10.24 -3.04 -8.45
C SER A 208 10.40 -1.95 -7.37
N TRP A 209 10.98 -2.29 -6.21
CA TRP A 209 11.27 -1.31 -5.18
C TRP A 209 12.39 -0.34 -5.56
N ASN A 210 13.38 -0.74 -6.34
CA ASN A 210 14.39 0.18 -6.86
C ASN A 210 13.77 1.16 -7.84
N TYR A 211 12.97 0.68 -8.77
CA TYR A 211 12.25 1.51 -9.73
C TYR A 211 11.38 2.58 -9.04
N ILE A 212 10.58 2.20 -8.05
CA ILE A 212 9.69 3.14 -7.36
C ILE A 212 10.44 4.23 -6.58
N LYS A 213 11.72 4.04 -6.27
CA LYS A 213 12.57 5.01 -5.57
C LYS A 213 13.24 6.02 -6.49
N GLU A 214 13.21 5.78 -7.78
CA GLU A 214 13.86 6.63 -8.77
C GLU A 214 12.90 7.71 -9.25
N GLU A 215 13.43 8.87 -9.59
CA GLU A 215 12.73 9.99 -10.18
C GLU A 215 11.38 10.31 -9.51
N LEU A 216 10.29 10.27 -10.28
CA LEU A 216 8.94 10.57 -9.85
C LEU A 216 8.03 9.34 -9.79
N HIS A 217 8.58 8.13 -9.88
CA HIS A 217 7.82 6.89 -10.05
C HIS A 217 6.91 6.56 -8.86
N SER A 218 7.24 7.00 -7.65
CA SER A 218 6.43 6.67 -6.45
C SER A 218 5.07 7.37 -6.40
N CYS A 219 4.87 8.42 -7.21
CA CYS A 219 3.68 9.25 -7.14
C CYS A 219 3.07 9.62 -8.49
N LEU A 220 3.86 9.55 -9.56
CA LEU A 220 3.60 10.21 -10.82
C LEU A 220 3.67 9.22 -11.98
N LEU A 221 2.77 8.26 -11.99
CA LEU A 221 2.74 7.11 -12.91
C LEU A 221 2.76 7.48 -14.41
N TYR A 222 2.30 8.70 -14.75
CA TYR A 222 2.22 9.14 -16.15
C TYR A 222 3.54 9.66 -16.74
N THR A 223 4.60 9.77 -15.94
CA THR A 223 5.91 10.21 -16.43
C THR A 223 6.82 9.04 -16.82
N SER A 224 6.41 7.82 -16.52
CA SER A 224 7.15 6.63 -16.95
C SER A 224 6.77 6.32 -18.39
N PRO A 225 7.74 6.29 -19.32
CA PRO A 225 7.51 5.59 -20.57
C PRO A 225 7.14 4.14 -20.17
N SER A 226 6.03 3.66 -20.70
CA SER A 226 5.68 2.27 -20.57
C SER A 226 6.90 1.42 -20.97
N PRO A 227 7.30 0.42 -20.19
CA PRO A 227 8.37 -0.50 -20.61
C PRO A 227 8.07 -1.26 -21.91
N ARG A 228 7.00 -0.89 -22.60
CA ARG A 228 6.46 -1.53 -23.81
C ARG A 228 6.61 -0.71 -25.09
N ASP A 229 7.26 0.47 -25.03
CA ASP A 229 7.59 1.25 -26.23
C ASP A 229 8.95 0.89 -26.81
#